data_b7b7d570515f90f2db493049067e0d7e
#
_entry.id   b7b7d570515f90f2db493049067e0d7e
#
_cell.length_a   1.000
_cell.length_b   1.000
_cell.length_c   1.000
_cell.angle_alpha   90.00
_cell.angle_beta   90.00
_cell.angle_gamma   90.00
#
_symmetry.space_group_name_H-M   'P 1'
#
loop_
_entity.id
_entity.type
_entity.pdbx_description
1 polymer ?
#
loop_
_entity_poly.entity_id
_entity_poly.type
_entity_poly.pdbx_seq_one_letter_code
_entity_poly.pdbx_strand_id
1 'polypeptide(L)'
;MRGELLMQNQIILLVEDNPDDEALTLRALKKNNITNEVVVVRDGAEALDYFFATGTFVGRDTSDLPQVTLLDLKLPKVDGLEVLRRLRADERTRLAPIVILTSSNEEQDRLKGYGLGANSYVRKPVDFDQFINAVRQLGLYWLLLNERPPVLERAL
;
A
#
# COMPACT_ATOMS: atom_id res chain seq x y z
N MET A 1 -13.41 1.66 -22.52
CA MET A 1 -12.00 1.97 -22.79
C MET A 1 -11.41 2.82 -21.71
N ARG A 2 -11.83 4.06 -21.59
CA ARG A 2 -11.29 4.94 -20.58
C ARG A 2 -11.58 4.45 -19.15
N GLY A 3 -12.77 3.90 -18.93
CA GLY A 3 -13.11 3.34 -17.64
C GLY A 3 -12.24 2.15 -17.27
N GLU A 4 -11.88 1.33 -18.23
CA GLU A 4 -11.01 0.19 -18.01
C GLU A 4 -9.62 0.64 -17.60
N LEU A 5 -9.08 1.65 -18.27
CA LEU A 5 -7.77 2.18 -17.91
C LEU A 5 -7.74 2.75 -16.50
N LEU A 6 -8.82 3.43 -16.09
CA LEU A 6 -8.92 3.97 -14.74
C LEU A 6 -8.99 2.87 -13.69
N MET A 7 -9.60 1.74 -14.02
CA MET A 7 -9.74 0.63 -13.07
C MET A 7 -8.49 -0.22 -12.95
N GLN A 8 -7.60 -0.19 -13.93
CA GLN A 8 -6.38 -1.00 -13.91
C GLN A 8 -5.46 -0.67 -12.74
N ASN A 9 -5.54 0.56 -12.21
CA ASN A 9 -4.62 1.04 -11.18
C ASN A 9 -5.26 1.12 -9.81
N GLN A 10 -6.28 0.28 -9.53
CA GLN A 10 -6.99 0.32 -8.26
C GLN A 10 -6.61 -0.86 -7.36
N ILE A 11 -5.37 -1.26 -7.40
CA ILE A 11 -4.89 -2.37 -6.58
C ILE A 11 -4.42 -1.85 -5.23
N ILE A 12 -4.79 -2.56 -4.18
CA ILE A 12 -4.19 -2.40 -2.86
C ILE A 12 -3.16 -3.52 -2.70
N LEU A 13 -1.91 -3.17 -2.46
CA LEU A 13 -0.88 -4.16 -2.16
C LEU A 13 -0.77 -4.30 -0.65
N LEU A 14 -0.99 -5.51 -0.15
CA LEU A 14 -0.83 -5.81 1.27
C LEU A 14 0.43 -6.65 1.46
N VAL A 15 1.37 -6.11 2.21
CA VAL A 15 2.62 -6.79 2.53
C VAL A 15 2.55 -7.24 3.98
N GLU A 16 2.27 -8.52 4.20
CA GLU A 16 1.98 -9.07 5.52
C GLU A 16 2.36 -10.55 5.56
N ASP A 17 3.21 -10.94 6.50
CA ASP A 17 3.62 -12.34 6.63
C ASP A 17 2.75 -13.15 7.60
N ASN A 18 1.99 -12.49 8.46
CA ASN A 18 1.16 -13.16 9.47
C ASN A 18 -0.23 -13.43 8.89
N PRO A 19 -0.66 -14.71 8.77
CA PRO A 19 -1.95 -15.03 8.18
C PRO A 19 -3.15 -14.47 8.95
N ASP A 20 -3.04 -14.36 10.27
CA ASP A 20 -4.13 -13.81 11.09
C ASP A 20 -4.29 -12.32 10.86
N ASP A 21 -3.18 -11.59 10.79
CA ASP A 21 -3.21 -10.16 10.51
C ASP A 21 -3.68 -9.89 9.07
N GLU A 22 -3.27 -10.74 8.14
CA GLU A 22 -3.77 -10.67 6.76
C GLU A 22 -5.29 -10.80 6.74
N ALA A 23 -5.83 -11.82 7.41
CA ALA A 23 -7.27 -12.07 7.44
C ALA A 23 -8.02 -10.90 8.08
N LEU A 24 -7.49 -10.33 9.17
CA LEU A 24 -8.13 -9.21 9.84
C LEU A 24 -8.16 -7.96 8.94
N THR A 25 -7.07 -7.70 8.24
CA THR A 25 -7.00 -6.55 7.34
C THR A 25 -7.97 -6.72 6.17
N LEU A 26 -7.98 -7.90 5.55
CA LEU A 26 -8.89 -8.17 4.42
C LEU A 26 -10.35 -8.07 4.86
N ARG A 27 -10.66 -8.54 6.06
CA ARG A 27 -12.03 -8.45 6.60
C ARG A 27 -12.43 -7.00 6.82
N ALA A 28 -11.53 -6.19 7.36
CA ALA A 28 -11.82 -4.78 7.60
C ALA A 28 -12.13 -4.05 6.31
N LEU A 29 -11.36 -4.32 5.27
CA LEU A 29 -11.59 -3.70 3.96
C LEU A 29 -12.94 -4.13 3.38
N LYS A 30 -13.21 -5.43 3.38
CA LYS A 30 -14.42 -5.98 2.79
C LYS A 30 -15.68 -5.54 3.53
N LYS A 31 -15.63 -5.53 4.86
CA LYS A 31 -16.76 -5.14 5.70
C LYS A 31 -17.21 -3.71 5.40
N ASN A 32 -16.32 -2.89 4.94
CA ASN A 32 -16.59 -1.47 4.70
C ASN A 32 -16.69 -1.14 3.21
N ASN A 33 -17.00 -2.14 2.41
CA ASN A 33 -17.29 -2.00 0.97
C ASN A 33 -16.11 -1.51 0.14
N ILE A 34 -14.91 -1.78 0.57
CA ILE A 34 -13.73 -1.52 -0.24
C ILE A 34 -13.54 -2.73 -1.14
N THR A 35 -13.86 -2.55 -2.41
CA THR A 35 -13.92 -3.64 -3.38
C THR A 35 -12.71 -3.69 -4.30
N ASN A 36 -11.69 -2.89 -4.03
CA ASN A 36 -10.46 -2.91 -4.79
C ASN A 36 -9.82 -4.29 -4.73
N GLU A 37 -9.20 -4.70 -5.83
CA GLU A 37 -8.41 -5.92 -5.83
C GLU A 37 -7.27 -5.78 -4.82
N VAL A 38 -7.08 -6.80 -3.97
CA VAL A 38 -5.97 -6.82 -3.03
C VAL A 38 -5.00 -7.90 -3.47
N VAL A 39 -3.77 -7.51 -3.70
CA VAL A 39 -2.68 -8.44 -3.95
C VAL A 39 -1.91 -8.58 -2.64
N VAL A 40 -1.71 -9.80 -2.19
CA VAL A 40 -1.00 -10.07 -0.94
C VAL A 40 0.37 -10.64 -1.25
N VAL A 41 1.41 -10.03 -0.69
CA VAL A 41 2.76 -10.59 -0.69
C VAL A 41 3.19 -10.76 0.77
N ARG A 42 4.04 -11.75 1.04
CA ARG A 42 4.21 -12.24 2.41
C ARG A 42 5.61 -12.06 2.98
N ASP A 43 6.50 -11.43 2.23
CA ASP A 43 7.80 -11.05 2.76
C ASP A 43 8.34 -9.85 1.99
N GLY A 44 9.43 -9.28 2.50
CA GLY A 44 9.99 -8.08 1.90
C GLY A 44 10.62 -8.30 0.54
N ALA A 45 11.19 -9.48 0.31
CA ALA A 45 11.75 -9.80 -1.00
C ALA A 45 10.65 -9.90 -2.05
N GLU A 46 9.53 -10.53 -1.71
CA GLU A 46 8.39 -10.63 -2.61
C GLU A 46 7.78 -9.25 -2.91
N ALA A 47 7.74 -8.38 -1.90
CA ALA A 47 7.27 -7.02 -2.11
C ALA A 47 8.15 -6.27 -3.12
N LEU A 48 9.45 -6.38 -2.99
CA LEU A 48 10.38 -5.76 -3.94
C LEU A 48 10.23 -6.36 -5.34
N ASP A 49 10.05 -7.68 -5.42
CA ASP A 49 9.79 -8.33 -6.70
C ASP A 49 8.52 -7.78 -7.36
N TYR A 50 7.51 -7.52 -6.58
CA TYR A 50 6.27 -6.95 -7.11
C TYR A 50 6.51 -5.57 -7.72
N PHE A 51 7.16 -4.68 -6.98
CA PHE A 51 7.39 -3.32 -7.44
C PHE A 51 8.33 -3.26 -8.64
N PHE A 52 9.35 -4.09 -8.65
CA PHE A 52 10.38 -4.03 -9.69
C PHE A 52 10.19 -5.06 -10.80
N ALA A 53 9.08 -5.79 -10.77
CA ALA A 53 8.70 -6.77 -11.81
C ALA A 53 9.78 -7.84 -12.00
N THR A 54 10.23 -8.40 -10.89
CA THR A 54 11.22 -9.48 -10.87
C THR A 54 10.61 -10.72 -10.23
N GLY A 55 11.35 -11.83 -10.23
CA GLY A 55 10.89 -13.07 -9.62
C GLY A 55 9.57 -13.54 -10.22
N THR A 56 8.59 -13.84 -9.37
CA THR A 56 7.28 -14.30 -9.82
C THR A 56 6.47 -13.21 -10.50
N PHE A 57 6.89 -11.96 -10.37
CA PHE A 57 6.17 -10.83 -10.96
C PHE A 57 6.85 -10.29 -12.23
N VAL A 58 7.77 -11.05 -12.78
CA VAL A 58 8.40 -10.68 -14.04
C VAL A 58 7.31 -10.48 -15.11
N GLY A 59 7.45 -9.43 -15.89
CA GLY A 59 6.45 -9.08 -16.89
C GLY A 59 5.45 -8.01 -16.46
N ARG A 60 5.37 -7.69 -15.15
CA ARG A 60 4.56 -6.56 -14.72
C ARG A 60 5.14 -5.25 -15.26
N ASP A 61 4.27 -4.29 -15.49
CA ASP A 61 4.68 -2.94 -15.85
C ASP A 61 5.07 -2.18 -14.58
N THR A 62 6.33 -1.79 -14.44
CA THR A 62 6.80 -1.08 -13.25
C THR A 62 6.20 0.30 -13.07
N SER A 63 5.58 0.87 -14.10
CA SER A 63 4.88 2.15 -13.99
C SER A 63 3.48 1.99 -13.40
N ASP A 64 2.97 0.76 -13.30
CA ASP A 64 1.65 0.47 -12.78
C ASP A 64 1.73 0.23 -11.28
N LEU A 65 1.81 1.33 -10.52
CA LEU A 65 1.94 1.27 -9.08
C LEU A 65 0.61 0.94 -8.40
N PRO A 66 0.64 0.25 -7.26
CA PRO A 66 -0.58 0.08 -6.46
C PRO A 66 -1.16 1.44 -6.06
N GLN A 67 -2.48 1.47 -5.92
CA GLN A 67 -3.20 2.64 -5.42
C GLN A 67 -2.67 3.06 -4.06
N VAL A 68 -2.48 2.08 -3.20
CA VAL A 68 -1.87 2.23 -1.89
C VAL A 68 -1.22 0.90 -1.52
N THR A 69 -0.13 0.97 -0.78
CA THR A 69 0.54 -0.20 -0.22
C THR A 69 0.44 -0.16 1.29
N LEU A 70 -0.06 -1.24 1.88
CA LEU A 70 -0.08 -1.45 3.32
C LEU A 70 1.12 -2.32 3.66
N LEU A 71 2.09 -1.75 4.33
CA LEU A 71 3.40 -2.38 4.54
C LEU A 71 3.65 -2.65 6.02
N ASP A 72 3.69 -3.92 6.39
CA ASP A 72 4.11 -4.32 7.72
C ASP A 72 5.61 -4.09 7.88
N LEU A 73 6.03 -3.70 9.05
CA LEU A 73 7.45 -3.49 9.35
C LEU A 73 8.21 -4.77 9.62
N LYS A 74 7.58 -5.73 10.29
CA LYS A 74 8.23 -6.97 10.70
C LYS A 74 8.02 -8.05 9.65
N LEU A 75 8.90 -8.06 8.66
CA LEU A 75 8.82 -9.00 7.55
C LEU A 75 10.05 -9.88 7.49
N PRO A 76 9.89 -11.16 7.09
CA PRO A 76 11.04 -12.01 6.82
C PRO A 76 11.77 -11.59 5.53
N LYS A 77 12.99 -12.05 5.41
CA LYS A 77 13.91 -11.87 4.28
C LYS A 77 14.42 -10.43 4.15
N VAL A 78 13.54 -9.49 3.84
CA VAL A 78 13.87 -8.05 3.83
C VAL A 78 12.81 -7.38 4.68
N ASP A 79 13.23 -6.69 5.74
CA ASP A 79 12.25 -6.06 6.63
C ASP A 79 11.58 -4.85 6.00
N GLY A 80 10.46 -4.42 6.62
CA GLY A 80 9.65 -3.35 6.05
C GLY A 80 10.36 -2.03 5.91
N LEU A 81 11.25 -1.69 6.84
CA LEU A 81 12.01 -0.45 6.75
C LEU A 81 12.95 -0.44 5.56
N GLU A 82 13.59 -1.57 5.30
CA GLU A 82 14.48 -1.70 4.16
C GLU A 82 13.68 -1.67 2.84
N VAL A 83 12.51 -2.29 2.81
CA VAL A 83 11.62 -2.19 1.65
C VAL A 83 11.30 -0.73 1.37
N LEU A 84 10.87 0.00 2.40
CA LEU A 84 10.53 1.41 2.26
C LEU A 84 11.73 2.22 1.75
N ARG A 85 12.91 1.99 2.32
CA ARG A 85 14.12 2.70 1.91
C ARG A 85 14.41 2.49 0.41
N ARG A 86 14.32 1.24 -0.05
CA ARG A 86 14.59 0.91 -1.45
C ARG A 86 13.54 1.52 -2.38
N LEU A 87 12.28 1.52 -1.98
CA LEU A 87 11.22 2.12 -2.79
C LEU A 87 11.42 3.63 -2.94
N ARG A 88 11.82 4.31 -1.87
CA ARG A 88 12.06 5.76 -1.92
C ARG A 88 13.33 6.14 -2.66
N ALA A 89 14.28 5.24 -2.79
CA ALA A 89 15.54 5.48 -3.48
C ALA A 89 15.46 5.28 -5.00
N ASP A 90 14.41 4.65 -5.51
CA ASP A 90 14.26 4.36 -6.94
C ASP A 90 13.22 5.28 -7.57
N GLU A 91 13.56 5.87 -8.72
CA GLU A 91 12.68 6.81 -9.41
C GLU A 91 11.33 6.21 -9.77
N ARG A 92 11.28 4.91 -10.05
CA ARG A 92 10.05 4.24 -10.46
C ARG A 92 9.06 4.11 -9.32
N THR A 93 9.51 4.13 -8.07
CA THR A 93 8.69 3.79 -6.90
C THR A 93 8.68 4.88 -5.84
N ARG A 94 9.50 5.91 -5.96
CA ARG A 94 9.67 6.89 -4.89
C ARG A 94 8.40 7.64 -4.51
N LEU A 95 7.41 7.70 -5.38
CA LEU A 95 6.15 8.41 -5.12
C LEU A 95 5.00 7.45 -4.79
N ALA A 96 5.26 6.15 -4.68
CA ALA A 96 4.22 5.18 -4.35
C ALA A 96 3.60 5.51 -2.99
N PRO A 97 2.26 5.59 -2.88
CA PRO A 97 1.62 5.83 -1.59
C PRO A 97 1.79 4.62 -0.68
N ILE A 98 2.41 4.83 0.49
CA ILE A 98 2.72 3.75 1.41
C ILE A 98 2.21 4.09 2.80
N VAL A 99 1.40 3.20 3.34
CA VAL A 99 0.90 3.24 4.70
C VAL A 99 1.60 2.14 5.48
N ILE A 100 2.29 2.52 6.55
CA ILE A 100 2.97 1.55 7.40
C ILE A 100 1.98 0.95 8.38
N LEU A 101 2.00 -0.38 8.49
CA LEU A 101 1.28 -1.09 9.53
C LEU A 101 2.26 -1.35 10.66
N THR A 102 1.92 -0.92 11.87
CA THR A 102 2.81 -1.10 13.02
C THR A 102 2.03 -1.60 14.23
N SER A 103 2.65 -2.47 15.00
CA SER A 103 2.04 -2.99 16.22
C SER A 103 2.39 -2.18 17.46
N SER A 104 3.29 -1.20 17.36
CA SER A 104 3.68 -0.40 18.52
C SER A 104 3.98 1.06 18.17
N ASN A 105 3.79 1.93 19.16
CA ASN A 105 4.13 3.34 19.01
C ASN A 105 5.64 3.57 18.91
N GLU A 106 6.41 2.68 19.50
CA GLU A 106 7.87 2.76 19.43
C GLU A 106 8.37 2.69 18.00
N GLU A 107 7.77 1.80 17.19
CA GLU A 107 8.12 1.69 15.79
C GLU A 107 7.78 2.97 15.03
N GLN A 108 6.62 3.56 15.32
CA GLN A 108 6.23 4.84 14.72
C GLN A 108 7.21 5.95 15.05
N ASP A 109 7.62 6.03 16.29
CA ASP A 109 8.57 7.06 16.73
C ASP A 109 9.91 6.91 16.03
N ARG A 110 10.36 5.68 15.85
CA ARG A 110 11.61 5.40 15.15
C ARG A 110 11.53 5.80 13.68
N LEU A 111 10.40 5.52 13.03
CA LEU A 111 10.19 5.92 11.66
C LEU A 111 10.22 7.43 11.49
N LYS A 112 9.58 8.15 12.39
CA LYS A 112 9.59 9.62 12.37
C LYS A 112 11.00 10.15 12.55
N GLY A 113 11.74 9.54 13.46
CA GLY A 113 13.11 9.97 13.73
C GLY A 113 14.05 9.78 12.56
N TYR A 114 13.82 8.78 11.74
CA TYR A 114 14.66 8.51 10.57
C TYR A 114 14.20 9.19 9.29
N GLY A 115 12.99 9.75 9.29
CA GLY A 115 12.48 10.44 8.11
C GLY A 115 12.39 9.56 6.88
N LEU A 116 11.91 8.33 7.03
CA LEU A 116 11.98 7.31 5.99
C LEU A 116 10.94 7.45 4.88
N GLY A 117 10.07 8.45 4.95
CA GLY A 117 9.22 8.77 3.81
C GLY A 117 7.94 7.95 3.68
N ALA A 118 7.45 7.36 4.76
CA ALA A 118 6.10 6.79 4.76
C ALA A 118 5.08 7.91 4.67
N ASN A 119 3.98 7.65 3.96
CA ASN A 119 2.91 8.64 3.81
C ASN A 119 2.00 8.68 5.03
N SER A 120 1.81 7.54 5.68
CA SER A 120 0.96 7.46 6.86
C SER A 120 1.26 6.19 7.64
N TYR A 121 0.70 6.09 8.84
CA TYR A 121 0.87 4.95 9.73
C TYR A 121 -0.49 4.50 10.21
N VAL A 122 -0.69 3.18 10.29
CA VAL A 122 -1.89 2.59 10.85
C VAL A 122 -1.45 1.55 11.87
N ARG A 123 -2.03 1.62 13.05
CA ARG A 123 -1.72 0.67 14.12
C ARG A 123 -2.51 -0.61 13.93
N LYS A 124 -1.84 -1.73 14.15
CA LYS A 124 -2.53 -3.03 14.13
C LYS A 124 -3.28 -3.27 15.42
N PRO A 125 -4.43 -3.95 15.39
CA PRO A 125 -5.13 -4.42 14.21
C PRO A 125 -5.75 -3.29 13.41
N VAL A 126 -5.74 -3.42 12.09
CA VAL A 126 -6.28 -2.38 11.20
C VAL A 126 -7.80 -2.36 11.31
N ASP A 127 -8.36 -1.22 11.67
CA ASP A 127 -9.80 -1.02 11.62
C ASP A 127 -10.15 -0.03 10.51
N PHE A 128 -11.43 0.07 10.22
CA PHE A 128 -11.90 0.89 9.12
C PHE A 128 -11.55 2.36 9.32
N ASP A 129 -11.79 2.88 10.53
CA ASP A 129 -11.59 4.31 10.79
C ASP A 129 -10.14 4.72 10.62
N GLN A 130 -9.21 3.92 11.11
CA GLN A 130 -7.79 4.16 10.92
C GLN A 130 -7.41 4.12 9.45
N PHE A 131 -7.91 3.12 8.73
CA PHE A 131 -7.60 2.95 7.32
C PHE A 131 -8.13 4.13 6.50
N ILE A 132 -9.39 4.50 6.70
CA ILE A 132 -10.00 5.60 5.96
C ILE A 132 -9.30 6.92 6.26
N ASN A 133 -8.91 7.13 7.51
CA ASN A 133 -8.20 8.35 7.88
C ASN A 133 -6.85 8.44 7.14
N ALA A 134 -6.12 7.33 7.09
CA ALA A 134 -4.87 7.28 6.35
C ALA A 134 -5.08 7.56 4.86
N VAL A 135 -6.11 6.96 4.28
CA VAL A 135 -6.42 7.14 2.87
C VAL A 135 -6.80 8.58 2.56
N ARG A 136 -7.54 9.24 3.45
CA ARG A 136 -7.87 10.65 3.30
C ARG A 136 -6.65 11.54 3.29
N GLN A 137 -5.70 11.25 4.16
CA GLN A 137 -4.45 12.00 4.21
C GLN A 137 -3.66 11.87 2.91
N LEU A 138 -3.83 10.74 2.21
CA LEU A 138 -3.18 10.50 0.93
C LEU A 138 -3.97 11.08 -0.25
N GLY A 139 -5.18 11.58 -0.03
CA GLY A 139 -6.03 12.08 -1.10
C GLY A 139 -6.62 10.99 -1.98
N LEU A 140 -6.70 9.76 -1.48
CA LEU A 140 -7.14 8.60 -2.27
C LEU A 140 -8.51 8.08 -1.87
N TYR A 141 -9.19 8.76 -0.97
CA TYR A 141 -10.45 8.29 -0.39
C TYR A 141 -11.49 7.92 -1.46
N TRP A 142 -11.70 8.81 -2.41
CA TRP A 142 -12.71 8.61 -3.45
C TRP A 142 -12.37 7.44 -4.38
N LEU A 143 -11.11 7.16 -4.59
CA LEU A 143 -10.69 6.02 -5.41
C LEU A 143 -11.00 4.70 -4.73
N LEU A 144 -10.72 4.61 -3.45
CA LEU A 144 -10.89 3.37 -2.70
C LEU A 144 -12.35 3.06 -2.39
N LEU A 145 -13.21 4.07 -2.38
CA LEU A 145 -14.65 3.88 -2.15
C LEU A 145 -15.47 3.92 -3.43
N ASN A 146 -14.84 3.62 -4.57
CA ASN A 146 -15.48 3.59 -5.87
C ASN A 146 -15.98 4.95 -6.35
N GLU A 147 -15.55 6.02 -5.72
CA GLU A 147 -15.82 7.34 -6.24
C GLU A 147 -14.72 7.72 -7.22
N ARG A 148 -15.08 8.40 -8.27
CA ARG A 148 -14.12 8.76 -9.30
C ARG A 148 -13.93 10.26 -9.35
N PRO A 149 -12.73 10.72 -9.70
CA PRO A 149 -12.54 12.14 -9.92
C PRO A 149 -13.37 12.59 -11.12
N PRO A 150 -13.81 13.82 -11.16
CA PRO A 150 -14.42 14.36 -12.36
C PRO A 150 -13.48 14.23 -13.56
N VAL A 151 -14.06 14.02 -14.72
CA VAL A 151 -13.28 13.90 -15.96
C VAL A 151 -12.39 15.13 -16.16
N LEU A 152 -12.90 16.28 -15.77
CA LEU A 152 -12.20 17.54 -15.95
C LEU A 152 -10.85 17.57 -15.21
N GLU A 153 -10.78 16.97 -14.03
CA GLU A 153 -9.53 16.92 -13.28
C GLU A 153 -8.44 16.19 -14.03
N ARG A 154 -8.82 15.26 -14.85
CA ARG A 154 -7.88 14.44 -15.61
C ARG A 154 -7.36 15.12 -16.86
N ALA A 155 -8.01 16.16 -17.27
CA ALA A 155 -7.58 16.96 -18.41
C ALA A 155 -6.44 17.91 -18.01
N LEU A 156 -6.23 18.10 -16.74
CA LEU A 156 -5.15 18.94 -16.24
C LEU A 156 -3.84 18.15 -16.22
#